data_d9ed467bb414cd9abe7de7d62aaa0cc9
#
_entry.id   d9ed467bb414cd9abe7de7d62aaa0cc9
#
_cell.length_a   1.000
_cell.length_b   1.000
_cell.length_c   1.000
_cell.angle_alpha   90.00
_cell.angle_beta   90.00
_cell.angle_gamma   90.00
#
_symmetry.space_group_name_H-M   'P 1'
#
loop_
_entity.id
_entity.type
_entity.pdbx_description
1 polymer ?
#
loop_
_entity_poly.entity_id
_entity_poly.type
_entity_poly.pdbx_seq_one_letter_code
_entity_poly.pdbx_strand_id
1 'polypeptide(L)'
;MTHFETDTQYLIDTTKKLVECDSPVGYYERIHELLRELVAEAGYELQIDNKATAYVLVEGKDTSKTVGVNAHLDTIGLIVRGFNSDGTLRVRQLGGINYHSIEGETCHVVCRDGSVVDGQVICNHHSVHVFEDARTMERTEDNMSISLIADVSSAEEARALGVSEGA
;
A
#
# COMPACT_ATOMS: atom_id res chain seq x y z
N MET A 1 41.66 -2.27 -2.21
CA MET A 1 40.21 -2.38 -1.92
C MET A 1 39.63 -0.99 -2.03
N THR A 2 38.72 -0.76 -2.95
CA THR A 2 38.04 0.54 -3.05
C THR A 2 37.07 0.61 -1.84
N HIS A 3 37.31 1.53 -0.92
CA HIS A 3 36.40 1.86 0.15
C HIS A 3 35.17 2.56 -0.49
N PHE A 4 34.00 1.98 -0.37
CA PHE A 4 32.76 2.70 -0.67
C PHE A 4 32.39 3.52 0.58
N GLU A 5 32.36 4.83 0.46
CA GLU A 5 31.72 5.67 1.45
C GLU A 5 30.20 5.59 1.23
N THR A 6 29.48 5.19 2.27
CA THR A 6 28.02 5.12 2.25
C THR A 6 27.46 6.47 2.66
N ASP A 7 26.70 7.10 1.79
CA ASP A 7 25.94 8.30 2.15
C ASP A 7 24.69 7.88 2.97
N THR A 8 24.85 7.91 4.29
CA THR A 8 23.81 7.50 5.23
C THR A 8 22.58 8.41 5.15
N GLN A 9 22.78 9.73 4.89
CA GLN A 9 21.65 10.65 4.81
C GLN A 9 20.83 10.37 3.55
N TYR A 10 21.48 10.15 2.41
CA TYR A 10 20.82 9.75 1.17
C TYR A 10 20.01 8.45 1.34
N LEU A 11 20.57 7.44 2.01
CA LEU A 11 19.85 6.18 2.30
C LEU A 11 18.61 6.40 3.13
N ILE A 12 18.69 7.21 4.20
CA ILE A 12 17.56 7.51 5.07
C ILE A 12 16.47 8.25 4.28
N ASP A 13 16.83 9.30 3.55
CA ASP A 13 15.88 10.14 2.84
C ASP A 13 15.20 9.39 1.69
N THR A 14 15.97 8.57 0.96
CA THR A 14 15.42 7.73 -0.11
C THR A 14 14.51 6.64 0.44
N THR A 15 14.90 6.00 1.55
CA THR A 15 14.07 5.00 2.21
C THR A 15 12.75 5.59 2.66
N LYS A 16 12.75 6.78 3.26
CA LYS A 16 11.52 7.49 3.65
C LYS A 16 10.60 7.73 2.45
N LYS A 17 11.13 8.30 1.35
CA LYS A 17 10.36 8.52 0.12
C LYS A 17 9.70 7.24 -0.40
N LEU A 18 10.44 6.12 -0.36
CA LEU A 18 9.94 4.83 -0.86
C LEU A 18 8.86 4.23 0.03
N VAL A 19 9.02 4.28 1.37
CA VAL A 19 8.02 3.69 2.30
C VAL A 19 6.79 4.57 2.49
N GLU A 20 6.89 5.87 2.22
CA GLU A 20 5.77 6.82 2.23
C GLU A 20 4.96 6.79 0.92
N CYS A 21 5.46 6.11 -0.12
CA CYS A 21 4.77 5.96 -1.38
C CYS A 21 3.81 4.77 -1.34
N ASP A 22 2.51 5.03 -1.42
CA ASP A 22 1.50 3.97 -1.48
C ASP A 22 1.74 3.08 -2.71
N SER A 23 2.07 1.82 -2.47
CA SER A 23 2.40 0.84 -3.51
C SER A 23 1.93 -0.58 -3.17
N PRO A 24 0.67 -0.78 -2.74
CA PRO A 24 0.17 -2.12 -2.48
C PRO A 24 0.19 -2.97 -3.75
N VAL A 25 0.21 -4.29 -3.57
CA VAL A 25 0.24 -5.24 -4.70
C VAL A 25 -0.85 -4.95 -5.71
N GLY A 26 -0.46 -4.68 -6.96
CA GLY A 26 -1.36 -4.33 -8.06
C GLY A 26 -1.52 -2.83 -8.32
N TYR A 27 -1.05 -1.98 -7.41
CA TYR A 27 -1.07 -0.52 -7.57
C TYR A 27 0.36 0.02 -7.60
N TYR A 28 0.98 0.03 -8.80
CA TYR A 28 2.40 0.32 -8.96
C TYR A 28 2.70 1.67 -9.63
N GLU A 29 1.68 2.39 -10.08
CA GLU A 29 1.83 3.62 -10.87
C GLU A 29 2.69 4.64 -10.14
N ARG A 30 2.36 4.94 -8.88
CA ARG A 30 3.07 5.94 -8.06
C ARG A 30 4.51 5.54 -7.76
N ILE A 31 4.74 4.29 -7.37
CA ILE A 31 6.10 3.83 -7.07
C ILE A 31 6.96 3.78 -8.33
N HIS A 32 6.38 3.44 -9.49
CA HIS A 32 7.11 3.46 -10.76
C HIS A 32 7.52 4.89 -11.17
N GLU A 33 6.67 5.89 -10.93
CA GLU A 33 7.03 7.30 -11.17
C GLU A 33 8.17 7.73 -10.27
N LEU A 34 8.07 7.48 -8.96
CA LEU A 34 9.13 7.77 -8.00
C LEU A 34 10.46 7.06 -8.36
N LEU A 35 10.38 5.79 -8.76
CA LEU A 35 11.58 5.04 -9.18
C LEU A 35 12.21 5.62 -10.45
N ARG A 36 11.41 6.10 -11.43
CA ARG A 36 11.97 6.75 -12.63
C ARG A 36 12.76 8.00 -12.27
N GLU A 37 12.23 8.81 -11.35
CA GLU A 37 12.92 10.00 -10.87
C GLU A 37 14.26 9.65 -10.17
N LEU A 38 14.23 8.76 -9.18
CA LEU A 38 15.40 8.35 -8.42
C LEU A 38 16.47 7.68 -9.29
N VAL A 39 16.06 6.85 -10.25
CA VAL A 39 16.97 6.17 -11.17
C VAL A 39 17.60 7.16 -12.17
N ALA A 40 16.80 8.12 -12.65
CA ALA A 40 17.31 9.19 -13.52
C ALA A 40 18.31 10.12 -12.80
N GLU A 41 18.04 10.48 -11.54
CA GLU A 41 18.97 11.22 -10.68
C GLU A 41 20.31 10.48 -10.52
N ALA A 42 20.28 9.14 -10.48
CA ALA A 42 21.47 8.31 -10.43
C ALA A 42 22.15 8.11 -11.80
N GLY A 43 21.63 8.68 -12.88
CA GLY A 43 22.18 8.63 -14.24
C GLY A 43 21.86 7.35 -15.00
N TYR A 44 20.81 6.64 -14.63
CA TYR A 44 20.36 5.39 -15.28
C TYR A 44 18.95 5.52 -15.85
N GLU A 45 18.52 4.50 -16.59
CA GLU A 45 17.17 4.37 -17.13
C GLU A 45 16.45 3.21 -16.47
N LEU A 46 15.24 3.46 -15.94
CA LEU A 46 14.37 2.44 -15.38
C LEU A 46 13.64 1.70 -16.50
N GLN A 47 13.72 0.39 -16.49
CA GLN A 47 12.94 -0.49 -17.36
C GLN A 47 11.84 -1.17 -16.54
N ILE A 48 10.67 -1.39 -17.15
CA ILE A 48 9.54 -2.05 -16.51
C ILE A 48 9.05 -3.14 -17.47
N ASP A 49 8.97 -4.36 -16.98
CA ASP A 49 8.48 -5.48 -17.76
C ASP A 49 6.92 -5.58 -17.75
N ASN A 50 6.40 -6.55 -18.48
CA ASN A 50 4.95 -6.78 -18.57
C ASN A 50 4.29 -7.35 -17.30
N LYS A 51 5.07 -7.60 -16.26
CA LYS A 51 4.61 -8.00 -14.91
C LYS A 51 4.81 -6.90 -13.89
N ALA A 52 5.09 -5.68 -14.35
CA ALA A 52 5.38 -4.52 -13.53
C ALA A 52 6.68 -4.64 -12.70
N THR A 53 7.59 -5.56 -13.05
CA THR A 53 8.91 -5.61 -12.41
C THR A 53 9.75 -4.45 -12.93
N ALA A 54 10.21 -3.60 -12.01
CA ALA A 54 11.09 -2.49 -12.33
C ALA A 54 12.56 -2.91 -12.16
N TYR A 55 13.42 -2.59 -13.13
CA TYR A 55 14.83 -2.95 -13.07
C TYR A 55 15.72 -1.95 -13.81
N VAL A 56 16.99 -1.95 -13.47
CA VAL A 56 18.06 -1.14 -14.10
C VAL A 56 19.17 -2.07 -14.52
N LEU A 57 19.67 -1.88 -15.74
CA LEU A 57 20.84 -2.58 -16.24
C LEU A 57 22.08 -1.67 -16.07
N VAL A 58 23.06 -2.16 -15.33
CA VAL A 58 24.35 -1.49 -15.16
C VAL A 58 25.43 -2.34 -15.81
N GLU A 59 26.09 -1.79 -16.85
CA GLU A 59 27.16 -2.49 -17.53
C GLU A 59 28.37 -2.69 -16.62
N GLY A 60 28.80 -3.94 -16.51
CA GLY A 60 30.01 -4.32 -15.82
C GLY A 60 31.23 -4.41 -16.74
N LYS A 61 32.42 -4.55 -16.15
CA LYS A 61 33.66 -4.79 -16.91
C LYS A 61 33.72 -6.16 -17.58
N ASP A 62 33.07 -7.16 -17.00
CA ASP A 62 32.96 -8.53 -17.51
C ASP A 62 31.49 -8.80 -17.86
N THR A 63 31.19 -8.85 -19.15
CA THR A 63 29.85 -9.07 -19.67
C THR A 63 29.49 -10.57 -19.79
N SER A 64 30.41 -11.48 -19.45
CA SER A 64 30.17 -12.92 -19.48
C SER A 64 29.31 -13.41 -18.31
N LYS A 65 29.12 -12.58 -17.28
CA LYS A 65 28.36 -12.89 -16.05
C LYS A 65 27.46 -11.73 -15.67
N THR A 66 26.25 -12.06 -15.31
CA THR A 66 25.28 -11.12 -14.75
C THR A 66 25.06 -11.40 -13.27
N VAL A 67 25.10 -10.38 -12.44
CA VAL A 67 24.74 -10.43 -11.03
C VAL A 67 23.44 -9.66 -10.87
N GLY A 68 22.41 -10.33 -10.33
CA GLY A 68 21.15 -9.69 -9.99
C GLY A 68 21.09 -9.34 -8.52
N VAL A 69 20.69 -8.10 -8.22
CA VAL A 69 20.34 -7.65 -6.86
C VAL A 69 18.86 -7.30 -6.91
N ASN A 70 18.07 -7.85 -6.01
CA ASN A 70 16.64 -7.62 -5.98
C ASN A 70 16.15 -7.29 -4.57
N ALA A 71 15.10 -6.47 -4.51
CA ALA A 71 14.37 -6.13 -3.31
C ALA A 71 12.90 -5.89 -3.70
N HIS A 72 11.97 -5.98 -2.74
CA HIS A 72 10.58 -5.59 -2.96
C HIS A 72 10.31 -4.18 -2.40
N LEU A 73 9.34 -3.49 -3.00
CA LEU A 73 8.89 -2.16 -2.62
C LEU A 73 7.38 -2.09 -2.35
N ASP A 74 6.67 -3.21 -2.53
CA ASP A 74 5.24 -3.25 -2.24
C ASP A 74 4.99 -3.04 -0.75
N THR A 75 4.04 -2.15 -0.46
CA THR A 75 3.55 -1.88 0.89
C THR A 75 2.36 -2.78 1.21
N ILE A 76 2.03 -2.90 2.50
CA ILE A 76 0.78 -3.54 2.89
C ILE A 76 -0.40 -2.76 2.34
N GLY A 77 -1.44 -3.49 1.91
CA GLY A 77 -2.65 -2.90 1.37
C GLY A 77 -3.86 -3.80 1.47
N LEU A 78 -4.99 -3.17 1.32
CA LEU A 78 -6.30 -3.82 1.26
C LEU A 78 -6.99 -3.40 -0.05
N ILE A 79 -7.86 -4.24 -0.58
CA ILE A 79 -8.69 -3.89 -1.72
C ILE A 79 -10.16 -3.90 -1.29
N VAL A 80 -10.92 -2.89 -1.70
CA VAL A 80 -12.36 -2.80 -1.43
C VAL A 80 -13.10 -3.87 -2.23
N ARG A 81 -13.79 -4.78 -1.55
CA ARG A 81 -14.61 -5.84 -2.17
C ARG A 81 -16.12 -5.57 -2.11
N GLY A 82 -16.52 -4.53 -1.41
CA GLY A 82 -17.93 -4.16 -1.29
C GLY A 82 -18.19 -3.23 -0.11
N PHE A 83 -19.44 -2.97 0.15
CA PHE A 83 -19.92 -2.05 1.17
C PHE A 83 -20.84 -2.76 2.14
N ASN A 84 -20.81 -2.35 3.39
CA ASN A 84 -21.82 -2.65 4.39
C ASN A 84 -22.96 -1.63 4.31
N SER A 85 -24.12 -1.94 4.89
CA SER A 85 -25.28 -1.05 4.85
C SER A 85 -25.08 0.27 5.59
N ASP A 86 -24.12 0.33 6.51
CA ASP A 86 -23.75 1.50 7.30
C ASP A 86 -22.66 2.39 6.63
N GLY A 87 -22.25 2.06 5.40
CA GLY A 87 -21.24 2.80 4.66
C GLY A 87 -19.80 2.35 4.92
N THR A 88 -19.56 1.43 5.85
CA THR A 88 -18.22 0.86 6.03
C THR A 88 -17.85 -0.07 4.86
N LEU A 89 -16.53 -0.16 4.57
CA LEU A 89 -16.04 -0.91 3.42
C LEU A 89 -15.62 -2.32 3.84
N ARG A 90 -16.11 -3.32 3.13
CA ARG A 90 -15.60 -4.68 3.21
C ARG A 90 -14.36 -4.79 2.35
N VAL A 91 -13.32 -5.42 2.89
CA VAL A 91 -12.01 -5.47 2.24
C VAL A 91 -11.48 -6.88 2.09
N ARG A 92 -10.48 -7.04 1.25
CA ARG A 92 -9.58 -8.18 1.17
C ARG A 92 -8.14 -7.72 1.27
N GLN A 93 -7.30 -8.56 1.88
CA GLN A 93 -5.87 -8.28 1.97
C GLN A 93 -5.18 -8.44 0.60
N LEU A 94 -4.21 -7.57 0.36
CA LEU A 94 -3.26 -7.67 -0.72
C LEU A 94 -1.91 -8.08 -0.11
N GLY A 95 -1.47 -9.31 -0.40
CA GLY A 95 -0.30 -9.90 0.26
C GLY A 95 -0.60 -10.40 1.68
N GLY A 96 0.42 -10.51 2.53
CA GLY A 96 0.29 -10.98 3.91
C GLY A 96 0.11 -9.82 4.89
N ILE A 97 -0.98 -9.81 5.65
CA ILE A 97 -1.29 -8.79 6.66
C ILE A 97 -1.60 -9.47 7.99
N ASN A 98 -1.06 -8.92 9.07
CA ASN A 98 -1.50 -9.22 10.42
C ASN A 98 -2.58 -8.18 10.82
N TYR A 99 -3.83 -8.58 10.82
CA TYR A 99 -4.95 -7.68 11.12
C TYR A 99 -4.88 -7.03 12.51
N HIS A 100 -4.26 -7.70 13.49
CA HIS A 100 -4.06 -7.11 14.82
C HIS A 100 -3.12 -5.89 14.78
N SER A 101 -2.19 -5.84 13.84
CA SER A 101 -1.23 -4.73 13.75
C SER A 101 -1.76 -3.52 13.00
N ILE A 102 -2.89 -3.66 12.31
CA ILE A 102 -3.50 -2.56 11.53
C ILE A 102 -4.84 -2.09 12.11
N GLU A 103 -5.38 -2.75 13.14
CA GLU A 103 -6.61 -2.28 13.79
C GLU A 103 -6.39 -0.91 14.43
N GLY A 104 -7.20 0.05 14.04
CA GLY A 104 -7.09 1.44 14.51
C GLY A 104 -6.19 2.34 13.66
N GLU A 105 -5.43 1.78 12.71
CA GLU A 105 -4.60 2.57 11.80
C GLU A 105 -5.45 3.31 10.77
N THR A 106 -4.97 4.48 10.38
CA THR A 106 -5.54 5.23 9.26
C THR A 106 -5.02 4.69 7.94
N CYS A 107 -5.83 4.77 6.89
CA CYS A 107 -5.48 4.34 5.56
C CYS A 107 -6.03 5.30 4.50
N HIS A 108 -5.40 5.30 3.33
CA HIS A 108 -5.87 5.98 2.14
C HIS A 108 -6.71 5.01 1.29
N VAL A 109 -7.95 5.37 0.99
CA VAL A 109 -8.78 4.68 0.00
C VAL A 109 -8.60 5.41 -1.32
N VAL A 110 -7.86 4.79 -2.25
CA VAL A 110 -7.55 5.39 -3.54
C VAL A 110 -8.66 5.06 -4.53
N CYS A 111 -9.40 6.06 -4.96
CA CYS A 111 -10.49 5.93 -5.91
C CYS A 111 -9.97 5.77 -7.36
N ARG A 112 -10.83 5.31 -8.26
CA ARG A 112 -10.45 5.08 -9.68
C ARG A 112 -10.04 6.34 -10.44
N ASP A 113 -10.52 7.50 -10.01
CA ASP A 113 -10.15 8.81 -10.59
C ASP A 113 -8.85 9.38 -9.99
N GLY A 114 -8.23 8.64 -9.07
CA GLY A 114 -7.02 9.05 -8.36
C GLY A 114 -7.29 9.94 -7.13
N SER A 115 -8.55 10.27 -6.83
CA SER A 115 -8.89 10.94 -5.57
C SER A 115 -8.67 9.99 -4.39
N VAL A 116 -8.46 10.56 -3.21
CA VAL A 116 -8.17 9.81 -1.99
C VAL A 116 -9.22 10.15 -0.94
N VAL A 117 -9.77 9.13 -0.31
CA VAL A 117 -10.67 9.26 0.84
C VAL A 117 -10.00 8.59 2.04
N ASP A 118 -9.88 9.32 3.13
CA ASP A 118 -9.26 8.77 4.35
C ASP A 118 -10.23 7.83 5.07
N GLY A 119 -9.67 6.74 5.59
CA GLY A 119 -10.39 5.74 6.35
C GLY A 119 -9.59 5.25 7.56
N GLN A 120 -10.24 4.49 8.40
CA GLN A 120 -9.64 3.80 9.53
C GLN A 120 -10.02 2.33 9.50
N VAL A 121 -9.04 1.47 9.71
CA VAL A 121 -9.27 0.02 9.83
C VAL A 121 -9.87 -0.28 11.19
N ILE A 122 -11.05 -0.89 11.21
CA ILE A 122 -11.79 -1.21 12.45
C ILE A 122 -12.15 -2.69 12.50
N CYS A 123 -12.23 -3.24 13.70
CA CYS A 123 -12.94 -4.50 13.93
C CYS A 123 -14.45 -4.21 13.90
N ASN A 124 -15.25 -5.09 13.28
CA ASN A 124 -16.70 -4.92 13.20
C ASN A 124 -17.36 -4.88 14.59
N HIS A 125 -16.80 -5.62 15.57
CA HIS A 125 -17.20 -5.56 16.98
C HIS A 125 -16.11 -4.87 17.81
N HIS A 126 -15.96 -3.58 17.63
CA HIS A 126 -14.85 -2.80 18.22
C HIS A 126 -15.13 -2.23 19.62
N SER A 127 -16.38 -2.27 20.10
CA SER A 127 -16.76 -1.68 21.38
C SER A 127 -17.23 -2.71 22.39
N VAL A 128 -16.52 -2.84 23.52
CA VAL A 128 -16.88 -3.73 24.64
C VAL A 128 -18.19 -3.31 25.34
N HIS A 129 -18.68 -2.10 25.11
CA HIS A 129 -19.93 -1.62 25.65
C HIS A 129 -21.14 -1.94 24.77
N VAL A 130 -20.90 -2.39 23.53
CA VAL A 130 -21.92 -2.70 22.53
C VAL A 130 -21.93 -4.18 22.19
N PHE A 131 -20.75 -4.79 22.10
CA PHE A 131 -20.57 -6.18 21.64
C PHE A 131 -19.94 -7.03 22.75
N GLU A 132 -20.60 -8.11 23.15
CA GLU A 132 -20.12 -9.00 24.20
C GLU A 132 -18.79 -9.70 23.83
N ASP A 133 -18.59 -9.98 22.54
CA ASP A 133 -17.43 -10.66 21.97
C ASP A 133 -16.33 -9.72 21.45
N ALA A 134 -16.43 -8.42 21.65
CA ALA A 134 -15.45 -7.44 21.15
C ALA A 134 -14.00 -7.78 21.49
N ARG A 135 -13.76 -8.41 22.66
CA ARG A 135 -12.42 -8.80 23.12
C ARG A 135 -11.93 -10.13 22.55
N THR A 136 -12.84 -10.97 22.10
CA THR A 136 -12.55 -12.35 21.67
C THR A 136 -12.78 -12.57 20.18
N MET A 137 -13.41 -11.62 19.49
CA MET A 137 -13.62 -11.67 18.05
C MET A 137 -12.27 -11.78 17.33
N GLU A 138 -12.13 -12.79 16.51
CA GLU A 138 -10.93 -13.01 15.71
C GLU A 138 -10.78 -11.91 14.65
N ARG A 139 -9.57 -11.35 14.51
CA ARG A 139 -9.24 -10.33 13.52
C ARG A 139 -8.94 -10.99 12.18
N THR A 140 -9.98 -11.19 11.40
CA THR A 140 -9.94 -11.77 10.06
C THR A 140 -10.49 -10.76 9.04
N GLU A 141 -10.28 -10.99 7.76
CA GLU A 141 -10.81 -10.10 6.71
C GLU A 141 -12.35 -9.97 6.72
N ASP A 142 -13.06 -10.96 7.23
CA ASP A 142 -14.53 -10.92 7.33
C ASP A 142 -15.01 -10.15 8.58
N ASN A 143 -14.15 -10.03 9.58
CA ASN A 143 -14.45 -9.35 10.84
C ASN A 143 -13.87 -7.94 10.91
N MET A 144 -13.17 -7.50 9.87
CA MET A 144 -12.56 -6.17 9.76
C MET A 144 -13.20 -5.39 8.62
N SER A 145 -13.29 -4.08 8.80
CA SER A 145 -13.81 -3.15 7.80
C SER A 145 -13.00 -1.86 7.81
N ILE A 146 -13.18 -1.03 6.78
CA ILE A 146 -12.70 0.36 6.80
C ILE A 146 -13.90 1.26 7.07
N SER A 147 -13.82 2.07 8.13
CA SER A 147 -14.72 3.19 8.38
C SER A 147 -14.13 4.43 7.71
N LEU A 148 -14.89 5.07 6.82
CA LEU A 148 -14.44 6.32 6.22
C LEU A 148 -14.44 7.44 7.27
N ILE A 149 -13.46 8.34 7.21
CA ILE A 149 -13.41 9.52 8.12
C ILE A 149 -14.49 10.53 7.76
N ALA A 150 -14.91 10.54 6.49
CA ALA A 150 -16.07 11.30 6.05
C ALA A 150 -17.35 10.80 6.75
N ASP A 151 -18.26 11.71 7.03
CA ASP A 151 -19.55 11.38 7.64
C ASP A 151 -20.47 10.70 6.61
N VAL A 152 -20.47 9.38 6.65
CA VAL A 152 -21.30 8.50 5.80
C VAL A 152 -22.02 7.49 6.66
N SER A 153 -23.27 7.19 6.30
CA SER A 153 -24.16 6.27 7.01
C SER A 153 -24.79 5.19 6.11
N SER A 154 -24.40 5.17 4.85
CA SER A 154 -24.92 4.23 3.85
C SER A 154 -23.90 3.92 2.76
N ALA A 155 -24.10 2.77 2.09
CA ALA A 155 -23.30 2.38 0.94
C ALA A 155 -23.39 3.40 -0.22
N GLU A 156 -24.55 4.03 -0.40
CA GLU A 156 -24.77 5.07 -1.42
C GLU A 156 -23.94 6.32 -1.15
N GLU A 157 -23.89 6.76 0.10
CA GLU A 157 -23.08 7.92 0.50
C GLU A 157 -21.59 7.63 0.35
N ALA A 158 -21.12 6.44 0.74
CA ALA A 158 -19.74 6.03 0.52
C ALA A 158 -19.37 6.01 -0.99
N ARG A 159 -20.27 5.51 -1.86
CA ARG A 159 -20.08 5.56 -3.31
C ARG A 159 -20.09 6.98 -3.88
N ALA A 160 -20.89 7.87 -3.29
CA ALA A 160 -20.95 9.28 -3.72
C ALA A 160 -19.61 10.01 -3.50
N LEU A 161 -18.75 9.53 -2.58
CA LEU A 161 -17.39 10.02 -2.40
C LEU A 161 -16.40 9.52 -3.47
N GLY A 162 -16.85 8.69 -4.43
CA GLY A 162 -16.00 8.11 -5.46
C GLY A 162 -15.45 6.72 -5.14
N VAL A 163 -15.71 6.21 -3.94
CA VAL A 163 -15.26 4.86 -3.55
C VAL A 163 -16.01 3.79 -4.34
N SER A 164 -15.30 2.82 -4.86
CA SER A 164 -15.87 1.69 -5.61
C SER A 164 -15.17 0.39 -5.27
N GLU A 165 -15.77 -0.73 -5.66
CA GLU A 165 -15.09 -2.02 -5.60
C GLU A 165 -13.81 -1.96 -6.46
N GLY A 166 -12.69 -2.40 -5.87
CA GLY A 166 -11.36 -2.34 -6.49
C GLY A 166 -10.57 -1.07 -6.16
N ALA A 167 -11.09 -0.19 -5.30
CA ALA A 167 -10.33 0.92 -4.71
C ALA A 167 -9.37 0.39 -3.63
#